data_e0fa45bcd6616f9b14ac8f56a69100d5
#
_entry.id   e0fa45bcd6616f9b14ac8f56a69100d5
#
_cell.length_a   1.000
_cell.length_b   1.000
_cell.length_c   1.000
_cell.angle_alpha   90.00
_cell.angle_beta   90.00
_cell.angle_gamma   90.00
#
_symmetry.space_group_name_H-M   'P 1'
#
loop_
_entity.id
_entity.type
_entity.pdbx_description
1 polymer ?
#
loop_
_entity_poly.entity_id
_entity_poly.type
_entity_poly.pdbx_seq_one_letter_code
_entity_poly.pdbx_strand_id
1 'polypeptide(L)'
;MNVHLTKGEAEQNLTPERIVERYKKSLERRQAWESHWRECYDFALPRRDGAIVSGQPGEKKTDKLFDGTAPDAVEQLAASLLSELTPPWARWFGLVAGHELSADESASMGPQLERISTVLQSNFDRSNFAVEMHQCYLDLVTAGTACLLMEEASITQSAAFRFTAVPLSQVVMEESLDGRLDTTFRRSELTRPQLLSRFPEAEIPDQRGQNEEAGDVKKYAVIEAVIPDQSGFAFRAVLDPDGNNAQEATVLAEGHFVHSPFINFRWLKAPGEIYGRSPVMKALPDIKTANKVVELILKNASIAVTGIWQADDDGVLNPANIKLAPGTIIPKAVGSQGLKALESPGRFDVSELVLGNLRAGIRKALLADKLGQIDAPKMTATEVLERSAEMARLLGATYGRLQSELLAPLVARSMAILIRRGEIEDIHIDGATIDLEYRSPLARQQSRQDAQGVLNWFQALSTIGPEAMATIDQGAAARWLAKVFAVPPDLIKDPDLAAGLLPPGALEALNVLVPPAVGQEGESIDVGK
;
A
#
# COMPACT_ATOMS: atom_id res chain seq x y z
N MET A 1 -6.15 22.47 -23.59
CA MET A 1 -7.35 23.33 -23.71
C MET A 1 -8.05 23.28 -22.36
N ASN A 2 -7.64 24.16 -21.43
CA ASN A 2 -8.23 24.22 -20.09
C ASN A 2 -9.59 24.89 -20.22
N VAL A 3 -10.66 24.11 -20.13
CA VAL A 3 -12.01 24.64 -19.98
C VAL A 3 -12.13 25.11 -18.52
N HIS A 4 -11.83 26.39 -18.29
CA HIS A 4 -12.12 27.01 -17.00
C HIS A 4 -13.64 27.12 -16.89
N LEU A 5 -14.23 26.31 -16.01
CA LEU A 5 -15.63 26.48 -15.62
C LEU A 5 -15.79 27.90 -15.03
N THR A 6 -16.81 28.61 -15.45
CA THR A 6 -17.13 29.91 -14.85
C THR A 6 -17.57 29.72 -13.39
N LYS A 7 -17.36 30.71 -12.53
CA LYS A 7 -17.71 30.63 -11.11
C LYS A 7 -19.16 30.16 -10.88
N GLY A 8 -20.10 30.53 -11.77
CA GLY A 8 -21.48 30.09 -11.72
C GLY A 8 -21.70 28.61 -12.12
N GLU A 9 -20.88 28.06 -13.02
CA GLU A 9 -20.95 26.63 -13.39
C GLU A 9 -20.33 25.75 -12.30
N ALA A 10 -19.31 26.24 -11.60
CA ALA A 10 -18.73 25.55 -10.45
C ALA A 10 -19.72 25.47 -9.28
N GLU A 11 -20.44 26.55 -8.97
CA GLU A 11 -21.47 26.57 -7.95
C GLU A 11 -22.68 25.68 -8.31
N GLN A 12 -23.10 25.64 -9.58
CA GLN A 12 -24.18 24.75 -10.05
C GLN A 12 -23.84 23.27 -9.93
N ASN A 13 -22.57 22.89 -10.00
CA ASN A 13 -22.12 21.49 -9.85
C ASN A 13 -22.10 21.03 -8.37
N LEU A 14 -22.28 21.92 -7.42
CA LEU A 14 -22.21 21.66 -5.98
C LEU A 14 -23.58 21.65 -5.29
N THR A 15 -24.69 21.70 -6.04
CA THR A 15 -26.02 21.55 -5.42
C THR A 15 -26.19 20.12 -4.86
N PRO A 16 -26.93 19.94 -3.75
CA PRO A 16 -27.13 18.63 -3.13
C PRO A 16 -27.64 17.57 -4.11
N GLU A 17 -28.62 17.93 -4.94
CA GLU A 17 -29.23 17.05 -5.93
C GLU A 17 -28.20 16.59 -6.97
N ARG A 18 -27.36 17.52 -7.44
CA ARG A 18 -26.31 17.24 -8.42
C ARG A 18 -25.22 16.33 -7.85
N ILE A 19 -24.88 16.51 -6.58
CA ILE A 19 -23.92 15.65 -5.86
C ILE A 19 -24.46 14.22 -5.77
N VAL A 20 -25.72 14.05 -5.38
CA VAL A 20 -26.37 12.74 -5.30
C VAL A 20 -26.44 12.09 -6.69
N GLU A 21 -26.81 12.84 -7.73
CA GLU A 21 -26.86 12.36 -9.10
C GLU A 21 -25.47 11.90 -9.60
N ARG A 22 -24.43 12.72 -9.40
CA ARG A 22 -23.04 12.36 -9.76
C ARG A 22 -22.57 11.13 -9.02
N TYR A 23 -22.84 11.06 -7.72
CA TYR A 23 -22.53 9.89 -6.90
C TYR A 23 -23.16 8.62 -7.47
N LYS A 24 -24.48 8.64 -7.79
CA LYS A 24 -25.20 7.49 -8.36
C LYS A 24 -24.60 7.06 -9.70
N LYS A 25 -24.34 7.99 -10.61
CA LYS A 25 -23.71 7.71 -11.91
C LYS A 25 -22.33 7.09 -11.77
N SER A 26 -21.54 7.57 -10.82
CA SER A 26 -20.19 7.06 -10.58
C SER A 26 -20.22 5.72 -9.85
N LEU A 27 -21.24 5.48 -9.01
CA LEU A 27 -21.51 4.19 -8.40
C LEU A 27 -21.86 3.11 -9.43
N GLU A 28 -22.71 3.45 -10.44
CA GLU A 28 -23.01 2.54 -11.55
C GLU A 28 -21.75 2.12 -12.31
N ARG A 29 -20.84 3.07 -12.60
CA ARG A 29 -19.56 2.76 -13.24
C ARG A 29 -18.68 1.83 -12.38
N ARG A 30 -18.75 1.94 -11.06
CA ARG A 30 -18.01 1.09 -10.12
C ARG A 30 -18.56 -0.34 -10.09
N GLN A 31 -19.86 -0.56 -10.33
CA GLN A 31 -20.51 -1.88 -10.25
C GLN A 31 -19.80 -2.95 -11.09
N ALA A 32 -19.23 -2.57 -12.24
CA ALA A 32 -18.47 -3.49 -13.07
C ALA A 32 -17.23 -4.09 -12.35
N TRP A 33 -16.66 -3.37 -11.39
CA TRP A 33 -15.49 -3.79 -10.62
C TRP A 33 -15.83 -4.61 -9.38
N GLU A 34 -17.04 -4.44 -8.86
CA GLU A 34 -17.45 -4.98 -7.57
C GLU A 34 -17.42 -6.51 -7.50
N SER A 35 -17.84 -7.20 -8.56
CA SER A 35 -17.79 -8.67 -8.61
C SER A 35 -16.34 -9.18 -8.60
N HIS A 36 -15.45 -8.50 -9.32
CA HIS A 36 -14.04 -8.86 -9.37
C HIS A 36 -13.33 -8.59 -8.02
N TRP A 37 -13.58 -7.43 -7.40
CA TRP A 37 -13.07 -7.13 -6.06
C TRP A 37 -13.53 -8.15 -5.02
N ARG A 38 -14.83 -8.52 -5.06
CA ARG A 38 -15.38 -9.53 -4.15
C ARG A 38 -14.61 -10.83 -4.24
N GLU A 39 -14.37 -11.34 -5.44
CA GLU A 39 -13.56 -12.55 -5.62
C GLU A 39 -12.14 -12.39 -5.10
N CYS A 40 -11.49 -11.25 -5.34
CA CYS A 40 -10.15 -10.98 -4.83
C CYS A 40 -10.11 -11.01 -3.30
N TYR A 41 -11.08 -10.37 -2.62
CA TYR A 41 -11.17 -10.39 -1.16
C TYR A 41 -11.51 -11.79 -0.64
N ASP A 42 -12.47 -12.50 -1.23
CA ASP A 42 -12.88 -13.84 -0.79
C ASP A 42 -11.71 -14.83 -0.77
N PHE A 43 -10.80 -14.75 -1.75
CA PHE A 43 -9.69 -15.71 -1.89
C PHE A 43 -8.33 -15.22 -1.40
N ALA A 44 -8.12 -13.91 -1.30
CA ALA A 44 -6.81 -13.37 -0.94
C ALA A 44 -6.79 -12.55 0.36
N LEU A 45 -7.95 -12.01 0.81
CA LEU A 45 -8.03 -11.27 2.08
C LEU A 45 -9.41 -11.46 2.76
N PRO A 46 -9.79 -12.67 3.13
CA PRO A 46 -11.15 -13.01 3.57
C PRO A 46 -11.57 -12.41 4.91
N ARG A 47 -10.63 -11.84 5.68
CA ARG A 47 -10.90 -11.21 6.98
C ARG A 47 -11.48 -9.81 6.86
N ARG A 48 -11.34 -9.17 5.70
CA ARG A 48 -11.80 -7.82 5.47
C ARG A 48 -13.11 -7.84 4.70
N ASP A 49 -14.07 -7.03 5.12
CA ASP A 49 -15.24 -6.75 4.30
C ASP A 49 -14.77 -5.97 3.07
N GLY A 50 -14.51 -6.73 2.02
CA GLY A 50 -14.26 -6.15 0.71
C GLY A 50 -15.48 -5.34 0.30
N ALA A 51 -15.23 -4.37 -0.47
CA ALA A 51 -16.05 -3.32 -1.03
C ALA A 51 -17.59 -3.44 -1.03
N ILE A 52 -18.26 -4.58 -0.72
CA ILE A 52 -19.64 -4.70 -1.19
C ILE A 52 -20.53 -5.62 -0.35
N VAL A 53 -20.04 -6.23 0.71
CA VAL A 53 -20.86 -7.20 1.44
C VAL A 53 -21.35 -6.63 2.76
N SER A 54 -22.67 -6.52 2.87
CA SER A 54 -23.40 -6.41 4.13
C SER A 54 -23.25 -7.70 4.97
N GLY A 55 -22.07 -7.90 5.57
CA GLY A 55 -21.86 -8.92 6.59
C GLY A 55 -21.87 -8.26 7.97
N GLN A 56 -22.24 -9.00 8.99
CA GLN A 56 -22.11 -8.49 10.34
C GLN A 56 -20.62 -8.44 10.73
N PRO A 57 -20.17 -7.40 11.46
CA PRO A 57 -18.81 -7.34 11.96
C PRO A 57 -18.46 -8.60 12.75
N GLY A 58 -17.33 -9.25 12.42
CA GLY A 58 -16.90 -10.50 13.08
C GLY A 58 -17.43 -11.78 12.45
N GLU A 59 -18.19 -11.73 11.36
CA GLU A 59 -18.63 -12.93 10.64
C GLU A 59 -17.44 -13.71 10.06
N LYS A 60 -17.51 -15.06 10.20
CA LYS A 60 -16.48 -15.95 9.66
C LYS A 60 -16.60 -16.05 8.13
N LYS A 61 -15.57 -15.61 7.40
CA LYS A 61 -15.54 -15.61 5.91
C LYS A 61 -14.54 -16.61 5.30
N THR A 62 -13.96 -17.47 6.12
CA THR A 62 -12.91 -18.42 5.69
C THR A 62 -13.42 -19.77 5.21
N ASP A 63 -14.73 -20.02 5.18
CA ASP A 63 -15.29 -21.34 4.87
C ASP A 63 -15.04 -21.81 3.44
N LYS A 64 -14.75 -20.86 2.52
CA LYS A 64 -14.40 -21.17 1.12
C LYS A 64 -12.91 -21.25 0.86
N LEU A 65 -12.08 -20.95 1.89
CA LEU A 65 -10.63 -20.89 1.75
C LEU A 65 -10.00 -22.21 2.20
N PHE A 66 -9.41 -22.92 1.25
CA PHE A 66 -8.70 -24.19 1.48
C PHE A 66 -7.17 -24.02 1.33
N ASP A 67 -6.71 -23.01 0.58
CA ASP A 67 -5.30 -22.71 0.37
C ASP A 67 -4.93 -21.33 0.94
N GLY A 68 -3.99 -21.27 1.88
CA GLY A 68 -3.56 -20.04 2.54
C GLY A 68 -2.46 -19.26 1.82
N THR A 69 -1.97 -19.73 0.68
CA THR A 69 -0.81 -19.13 0.00
C THR A 69 -1.07 -17.67 -0.42
N ALA A 70 -2.25 -17.37 -0.93
CA ALA A 70 -2.57 -16.03 -1.38
C ALA A 70 -2.75 -15.03 -0.22
N PRO A 71 -3.49 -15.34 0.85
CA PRO A 71 -3.56 -14.47 2.04
C PRO A 71 -2.19 -14.15 2.64
N ASP A 72 -1.36 -15.16 2.83
CA ASP A 72 -0.01 -14.96 3.37
C ASP A 72 0.85 -14.07 2.47
N ALA A 73 0.80 -14.27 1.16
CA ALA A 73 1.54 -13.47 0.18
C ALA A 73 1.05 -12.02 0.10
N VAL A 74 -0.26 -11.78 0.26
CA VAL A 74 -0.84 -10.43 0.33
C VAL A 74 -0.37 -9.69 1.59
N GLU A 75 -0.43 -10.34 2.75
CA GLU A 75 0.05 -9.76 4.01
C GLU A 75 1.56 -9.43 3.94
N GLN A 76 2.36 -10.33 3.39
CA GLN A 76 3.79 -10.10 3.18
C GLN A 76 4.08 -8.93 2.24
N LEU A 77 3.39 -8.84 1.10
CA LEU A 77 3.58 -7.73 0.16
C LEU A 77 3.14 -6.40 0.78
N ALA A 78 2.02 -6.34 1.49
CA ALA A 78 1.56 -5.13 2.16
C ALA A 78 2.53 -4.66 3.26
N ALA A 79 3.05 -5.59 4.07
CA ALA A 79 4.07 -5.30 5.08
C ALA A 79 5.37 -4.79 4.45
N SER A 80 5.76 -5.35 3.31
CA SER A 80 6.95 -4.92 2.58
C SER A 80 6.78 -3.54 1.96
N LEU A 81 5.61 -3.23 1.39
CA LEU A 81 5.31 -1.88 0.91
C LEU A 81 5.40 -0.85 2.05
N LEU A 82 4.88 -1.19 3.23
CA LEU A 82 5.00 -0.31 4.40
C LEU A 82 6.48 -0.10 4.77
N SER A 83 7.29 -1.16 4.82
CA SER A 83 8.70 -1.08 5.19
C SER A 83 9.57 -0.38 4.17
N GLU A 84 9.23 -0.47 2.88
CA GLU A 84 10.06 0.04 1.79
C GLU A 84 9.66 1.44 1.30
N LEU A 85 8.37 1.82 1.43
CA LEU A 85 7.87 3.12 0.96
C LEU A 85 7.69 4.12 2.10
N THR A 86 7.05 3.69 3.19
CA THR A 86 6.68 4.56 4.32
C THR A 86 7.04 3.92 5.66
N PRO A 87 8.34 3.59 5.89
CA PRO A 87 8.77 2.91 7.10
C PRO A 87 8.45 3.73 8.36
N PRO A 88 7.82 3.14 9.39
CA PRO A 88 7.50 3.84 10.62
C PRO A 88 8.72 4.13 11.51
N TRP A 89 9.88 3.53 11.21
CA TRP A 89 11.12 3.67 12.00
C TRP A 89 12.18 4.56 11.33
N ALA A 90 11.90 5.09 10.14
CA ALA A 90 12.86 5.91 9.41
C ALA A 90 12.15 7.00 8.61
N ARG A 91 12.79 8.14 8.47
CA ARG A 91 12.28 9.20 7.61
C ARG A 91 12.37 8.80 6.14
N TRP A 92 11.23 8.79 5.46
CA TRP A 92 11.08 8.33 4.09
C TRP A 92 10.98 9.46 3.06
N PHE A 93 10.94 10.70 3.51
CA PHE A 93 10.94 11.90 2.66
C PHE A 93 11.82 13.00 3.26
N GLY A 94 12.14 14.00 2.45
CA GLY A 94 12.81 15.24 2.84
C GLY A 94 12.42 16.35 1.89
N LEU A 95 12.42 17.58 2.38
CA LEU A 95 12.28 18.78 1.55
C LEU A 95 13.67 19.24 1.15
N VAL A 96 13.85 19.56 -0.13
CA VAL A 96 15.11 20.04 -0.70
C VAL A 96 14.86 21.30 -1.52
N ALA A 97 15.88 22.11 -1.67
CA ALA A 97 15.84 23.24 -2.57
C ALA A 97 15.67 22.77 -4.01
N GLY A 98 14.74 23.38 -4.72
CA GLY A 98 14.44 23.08 -6.12
C GLY A 98 15.51 23.63 -7.08
N HIS A 99 15.34 23.35 -8.37
CA HIS A 99 16.34 23.64 -9.41
C HIS A 99 16.44 25.13 -9.81
N GLU A 100 15.46 25.96 -9.45
CA GLU A 100 15.47 27.40 -9.74
C GLU A 100 16.31 28.20 -8.75
N LEU A 101 16.61 27.65 -7.57
CA LEU A 101 17.41 28.32 -6.57
C LEU A 101 18.91 28.21 -6.89
N SER A 102 19.63 29.31 -6.68
CA SER A 102 21.09 29.31 -6.74
C SER A 102 21.71 28.42 -5.65
N ALA A 103 22.98 28.05 -5.82
CA ALA A 103 23.66 27.21 -4.82
C ALA A 103 23.69 27.86 -3.42
N ASP A 104 23.87 29.20 -3.37
CA ASP A 104 23.92 29.96 -2.11
C ASP A 104 22.53 30.02 -1.43
N GLU A 105 21.48 30.27 -2.20
CA GLU A 105 20.09 30.24 -1.69
C GLU A 105 19.72 28.84 -1.20
N SER A 106 20.07 27.80 -1.96
CA SER A 106 19.86 26.41 -1.58
C SER A 106 20.57 26.04 -0.27
N ALA A 107 21.82 26.51 -0.09
CA ALA A 107 22.57 26.29 1.14
C ALA A 107 21.93 27.02 2.34
N SER A 108 21.42 28.24 2.14
CA SER A 108 20.78 29.03 3.21
C SER A 108 19.43 28.42 3.65
N MET A 109 18.66 27.85 2.72
CA MET A 109 17.35 27.23 3.02
C MET A 109 17.46 25.79 3.56
N GLY A 110 18.56 25.11 3.32
CA GLY A 110 18.76 23.71 3.68
C GLY A 110 18.40 23.37 5.15
N PRO A 111 18.94 24.10 6.15
CA PRO A 111 18.64 23.85 7.56
C PRO A 111 17.15 24.03 7.91
N GLN A 112 16.47 25.00 7.30
CA GLN A 112 15.04 25.24 7.50
C GLN A 112 14.20 24.10 6.92
N LEU A 113 14.49 23.67 5.69
CA LEU A 113 13.80 22.54 5.05
C LEU A 113 13.99 21.22 5.82
N GLU A 114 15.19 20.99 6.37
CA GLU A 114 15.48 19.84 7.20
C GLU A 114 14.70 19.87 8.52
N ARG A 115 14.58 21.04 9.17
CA ARG A 115 13.75 21.25 10.37
C ARG A 115 12.28 20.95 10.08
N ILE A 116 11.74 21.49 8.99
CA ILE A 116 10.34 21.26 8.59
C ILE A 116 10.11 19.78 8.32
N SER A 117 11.03 19.10 7.60
CA SER A 117 10.97 17.66 7.34
C SER A 117 10.95 16.85 8.65
N THR A 118 11.69 17.30 9.66
CA THR A 118 11.73 16.65 10.99
C THR A 118 10.42 16.85 11.74
N VAL A 119 9.82 18.04 11.71
CA VAL A 119 8.52 18.33 12.34
C VAL A 119 7.41 17.49 11.69
N LEU A 120 7.39 17.41 10.34
CA LEU A 120 6.45 16.57 9.59
C LEU A 120 6.58 15.11 10.00
N GLN A 121 7.80 14.54 9.99
CA GLN A 121 8.03 13.14 10.38
C GLN A 121 7.59 12.88 11.82
N SER A 122 7.91 13.77 12.76
CA SER A 122 7.49 13.65 14.16
C SER A 122 5.96 13.59 14.33
N ASN A 123 5.21 14.33 13.50
CA ASN A 123 3.76 14.29 13.51
C ASN A 123 3.21 12.97 12.90
N PHE A 124 3.86 12.43 11.85
CA PHE A 124 3.52 11.09 11.34
C PHE A 124 3.76 10.02 12.40
N ASP A 125 4.92 10.03 13.07
CA ASP A 125 5.31 9.02 14.07
C ASP A 125 4.38 9.01 15.30
N ARG A 126 3.84 10.17 15.68
CA ARG A 126 2.88 10.29 16.80
C ARG A 126 1.45 9.96 16.41
N SER A 127 1.15 9.86 15.13
CA SER A 127 -0.19 9.60 14.59
C SER A 127 -0.46 8.10 14.42
N ASN A 128 -1.67 7.77 13.99
CA ASN A 128 -2.03 6.41 13.60
C ASN A 128 -1.65 6.06 12.14
N PHE A 129 -0.75 6.82 11.51
CA PHE A 129 -0.42 6.70 10.10
C PHE A 129 -0.01 5.28 9.69
N ALA A 130 0.95 4.67 10.39
CA ALA A 130 1.49 3.36 10.03
C ALA A 130 0.43 2.26 10.03
N VAL A 131 -0.50 2.29 10.99
CA VAL A 131 -1.59 1.32 11.11
C VAL A 131 -2.57 1.45 9.95
N GLU A 132 -3.03 2.66 9.68
CA GLU A 132 -4.00 2.93 8.61
C GLU A 132 -3.37 2.75 7.23
N MET A 133 -2.10 3.10 7.07
CA MET A 133 -1.37 2.92 5.82
C MET A 133 -1.19 1.45 5.47
N HIS A 134 -0.90 0.59 6.46
CA HIS A 134 -0.85 -0.86 6.26
C HIS A 134 -2.20 -1.40 5.75
N GLN A 135 -3.32 -0.90 6.30
CA GLN A 135 -4.66 -1.26 5.82
C GLN A 135 -4.89 -0.81 4.37
N CYS A 136 -4.43 0.37 4.01
CA CYS A 136 -4.49 0.85 2.63
C CYS A 136 -3.62 0.01 1.68
N TYR A 137 -2.45 -0.44 2.11
CA TYR A 137 -1.61 -1.33 1.29
C TYR A 137 -2.24 -2.72 1.10
N LEU A 138 -2.95 -3.25 2.09
CA LEU A 138 -3.73 -4.48 1.92
C LEU A 138 -4.82 -4.32 0.84
N ASP A 139 -5.55 -3.19 0.84
CA ASP A 139 -6.53 -2.89 -0.20
C ASP A 139 -5.88 -2.68 -1.57
N LEU A 140 -4.75 -1.97 -1.62
CA LEU A 140 -4.00 -1.72 -2.84
C LEU A 140 -3.54 -3.02 -3.51
N VAL A 141 -3.00 -3.96 -2.72
CA VAL A 141 -2.53 -5.26 -3.21
C VAL A 141 -3.71 -6.15 -3.63
N THR A 142 -4.84 -6.08 -2.93
CA THR A 142 -6.00 -6.94 -3.18
C THR A 142 -6.90 -6.40 -4.29
N ALA A 143 -7.29 -5.13 -4.21
CA ALA A 143 -8.26 -4.50 -5.12
C ALA A 143 -7.61 -3.56 -6.16
N GLY A 144 -6.33 -3.24 -6.03
CA GLY A 144 -5.59 -2.37 -6.95
C GLY A 144 -5.83 -0.88 -6.75
N THR A 145 -6.71 -0.49 -5.84
CA THR A 145 -7.03 0.89 -5.48
C THR A 145 -7.19 0.99 -3.98
N ALA A 146 -6.72 2.08 -3.39
CA ALA A 146 -6.91 2.36 -1.98
C ALA A 146 -7.25 3.84 -1.77
N CYS A 147 -7.91 4.14 -0.65
CA CYS A 147 -8.29 5.48 -0.24
C CYS A 147 -7.89 5.72 1.20
N LEU A 148 -7.05 6.72 1.43
CA LEU A 148 -6.66 7.20 2.74
C LEU A 148 -7.31 8.55 3.00
N LEU A 149 -8.11 8.66 4.05
CA LEU A 149 -8.63 9.94 4.55
C LEU A 149 -7.65 10.50 5.56
N MET A 150 -7.19 11.73 5.32
CA MET A 150 -6.33 12.49 6.21
C MET A 150 -7.07 13.71 6.75
N GLU A 151 -7.34 13.72 8.02
CA GLU A 151 -8.01 14.82 8.75
C GLU A 151 -7.03 15.51 9.69
N GLU A 152 -7.30 16.75 10.00
CA GLU A 152 -6.62 17.44 11.08
C GLU A 152 -7.09 16.90 12.42
N ALA A 153 -6.15 16.55 13.27
CA ALA A 153 -6.46 16.10 14.62
C ALA A 153 -6.83 17.28 15.54
N SER A 154 -7.64 17.03 16.57
CA SER A 154 -7.96 18.03 17.57
C SER A 154 -6.70 18.60 18.22
N ILE A 155 -6.70 19.89 18.56
CA ILE A 155 -5.59 20.59 19.24
C ILE A 155 -5.18 19.93 20.55
N THR A 156 -6.09 19.17 21.17
CA THR A 156 -5.82 18.41 22.39
C THR A 156 -5.02 17.13 22.18
N GLN A 157 -4.85 16.68 20.93
CA GLN A 157 -4.08 15.47 20.59
C GLN A 157 -2.61 15.81 20.36
N SER A 158 -1.72 14.84 20.64
CA SER A 158 -0.27 15.00 20.50
C SER A 158 0.20 15.05 19.05
N ALA A 159 -0.59 14.54 18.11
CA ALA A 159 -0.33 14.57 16.68
C ALA A 159 -1.24 15.58 15.98
N ALA A 160 -0.72 16.23 14.94
CA ALA A 160 -1.53 17.14 14.12
C ALA A 160 -2.45 16.40 13.13
N PHE A 161 -2.19 15.13 12.86
CA PHE A 161 -2.84 14.34 11.84
C PHE A 161 -3.61 13.16 12.42
N ARG A 162 -4.76 12.88 11.80
CA ARG A 162 -5.55 11.67 11.99
C ARG A 162 -5.80 11.01 10.63
N PHE A 163 -5.55 9.72 10.55
CA PHE A 163 -5.73 8.95 9.34
C PHE A 163 -6.85 7.93 9.49
N THR A 164 -7.50 7.61 8.37
CA THR A 164 -8.51 6.56 8.29
C THR A 164 -8.39 5.87 6.93
N ALA A 165 -8.13 4.58 6.92
CA ALA A 165 -8.23 3.76 5.72
C ALA A 165 -9.70 3.57 5.36
N VAL A 166 -10.16 4.21 4.29
CA VAL A 166 -11.57 4.17 3.88
C VAL A 166 -11.81 2.95 3.01
N PRO A 167 -12.72 2.04 3.40
CA PRO A 167 -13.05 0.88 2.59
C PRO A 167 -13.60 1.29 1.22
N LEU A 168 -13.24 0.55 0.17
CA LEU A 168 -13.73 0.82 -1.19
C LEU A 168 -15.25 0.72 -1.31
N SER A 169 -15.91 -0.02 -0.42
CA SER A 169 -17.38 -0.03 -0.32
C SER A 169 -18.00 1.34 -0.11
N GLN A 170 -17.32 2.19 0.64
CA GLN A 170 -17.80 3.51 1.01
C GLN A 170 -17.40 4.61 0.02
N VAL A 171 -16.46 4.35 -0.91
CA VAL A 171 -15.86 5.38 -1.75
C VAL A 171 -16.16 5.15 -3.22
N VAL A 172 -16.53 6.21 -3.89
CA VAL A 172 -16.67 6.28 -5.34
C VAL A 172 -15.78 7.40 -5.84
N MET A 173 -15.03 7.15 -6.91
CA MET A 173 -14.02 8.06 -7.42
C MET A 173 -14.32 8.42 -8.86
N GLU A 174 -13.99 9.66 -9.23
CA GLU A 174 -13.96 10.11 -10.62
C GLU A 174 -12.55 10.53 -10.98
N GLU A 175 -12.20 10.33 -12.23
CA GLU A 175 -10.91 10.71 -12.79
C GLU A 175 -11.06 11.99 -13.60
N SER A 176 -10.15 12.94 -13.38
CA SER A 176 -10.04 14.15 -14.19
C SER A 176 -9.41 13.88 -15.55
N LEU A 177 -9.44 14.90 -16.43
CA LEU A 177 -8.80 14.84 -17.74
C LEU A 177 -7.29 14.59 -17.66
N ASP A 178 -6.65 15.01 -16.57
CA ASP A 178 -5.22 14.80 -16.30
C ASP A 178 -4.92 13.38 -15.79
N GLY A 179 -5.93 12.54 -15.63
CA GLY A 179 -5.77 11.16 -15.16
C GLY A 179 -5.60 11.02 -13.65
N ARG A 180 -5.85 12.06 -12.85
CA ARG A 180 -5.81 12.04 -11.39
C ARG A 180 -7.17 11.67 -10.81
N LEU A 181 -7.17 10.97 -9.67
CA LEU A 181 -8.38 10.68 -8.88
C LEU A 181 -8.63 11.84 -7.90
N ASP A 182 -9.15 12.93 -8.42
CA ASP A 182 -9.33 14.18 -7.67
C ASP A 182 -10.75 14.38 -7.15
N THR A 183 -11.74 13.74 -7.75
CA THR A 183 -13.12 13.77 -7.23
C THR A 183 -13.41 12.52 -6.44
N THR A 184 -13.86 12.69 -5.20
CA THR A 184 -14.14 11.59 -4.29
C THR A 184 -15.50 11.79 -3.62
N PHE A 185 -16.32 10.75 -3.68
CA PHE A 185 -17.56 10.66 -2.91
C PHE A 185 -17.41 9.55 -1.88
N ARG A 186 -17.69 9.84 -0.61
CA ARG A 186 -17.75 8.84 0.45
C ARG A 186 -19.17 8.76 0.97
N ARG A 187 -19.78 7.58 0.93
CA ARG A 187 -21.06 7.30 1.56
C ARG A 187 -20.84 6.58 2.88
N SER A 188 -21.39 7.13 3.94
CA SER A 188 -21.37 6.54 5.28
C SER A 188 -22.77 6.51 5.88
N GLU A 189 -23.02 5.54 6.75
CA GLU A 189 -24.26 5.44 7.52
C GLU A 189 -23.97 5.80 8.97
N LEU A 190 -24.53 6.91 9.44
CA LEU A 190 -24.29 7.47 10.75
C LEU A 190 -25.55 7.46 11.58
N THR A 191 -25.45 7.16 12.86
CA THR A 191 -26.52 7.38 13.82
C THR A 191 -26.66 8.89 14.11
N ARG A 192 -27.82 9.33 14.60
CA ARG A 192 -28.05 10.76 14.92
C ARG A 192 -26.97 11.35 15.84
N PRO A 193 -26.53 10.69 16.93
CA PRO A 193 -25.45 11.22 17.77
C PRO A 193 -24.11 11.33 17.03
N GLN A 194 -23.78 10.35 16.18
CA GLN A 194 -22.56 10.37 15.36
C GLN A 194 -22.60 11.50 14.33
N LEU A 195 -23.77 11.73 13.72
CA LEU A 195 -23.97 12.78 12.73
C LEU A 195 -23.79 14.17 13.36
N LEU A 196 -24.42 14.44 14.53
CA LEU A 196 -24.27 15.69 15.26
C LEU A 196 -22.85 15.90 15.81
N SER A 197 -22.16 14.82 16.18
CA SER A 197 -20.76 14.90 16.59
C SER A 197 -19.83 15.26 15.42
N ARG A 198 -20.14 14.78 14.20
CA ARG A 198 -19.33 15.06 13.00
C ARG A 198 -19.68 16.38 12.36
N PHE A 199 -20.95 16.77 12.39
CA PHE A 199 -21.50 18.00 11.82
C PHE A 199 -22.36 18.74 12.88
N PRO A 200 -21.71 19.48 13.79
CA PRO A 200 -22.42 20.10 14.92
C PRO A 200 -23.49 21.15 14.52
N GLU A 201 -23.29 21.79 13.37
CA GLU A 201 -24.19 22.83 12.85
C GLU A 201 -25.25 22.27 11.88
N ALA A 202 -25.32 20.95 11.69
CA ALA A 202 -26.23 20.34 10.74
C ALA A 202 -27.69 20.39 11.22
N GLU A 203 -28.55 20.93 10.38
CA GLU A 203 -30.01 20.84 10.57
C GLU A 203 -30.52 19.49 10.08
N ILE A 204 -30.86 18.60 11.01
CA ILE A 204 -31.42 17.29 10.67
C ILE A 204 -32.94 17.44 10.62
N PRO A 205 -33.58 17.12 9.47
CA PRO A 205 -35.05 17.17 9.39
C PRO A 205 -35.66 16.23 10.44
N ASP A 206 -36.50 16.82 11.31
CA ASP A 206 -37.31 16.06 12.28
C ASP A 206 -38.42 15.33 11.52
N GLN A 207 -38.18 14.12 11.09
CA GLN A 207 -39.24 13.25 10.61
C GLN A 207 -40.05 12.74 11.81
N ARG A 208 -40.91 13.59 12.33
CA ARG A 208 -41.92 13.23 13.32
C ARG A 208 -42.95 12.33 12.66
N GLY A 209 -42.93 11.03 12.99
CA GLY A 209 -44.04 10.18 12.62
C GLY A 209 -43.78 8.72 12.25
N GLN A 210 -42.57 8.23 12.33
CA GLN A 210 -42.35 6.76 12.19
C GLN A 210 -42.04 6.18 13.57
N ASN A 211 -42.92 5.27 14.03
CA ASN A 211 -42.82 4.55 15.28
C ASN A 211 -41.38 4.01 15.45
N GLU A 212 -40.73 4.48 16.51
CA GLU A 212 -39.54 3.80 17.06
C GLU A 212 -40.03 2.47 17.62
N GLU A 213 -40.13 1.45 16.75
CA GLU A 213 -40.21 0.07 17.23
C GLU A 213 -38.87 -0.23 17.91
N ALA A 214 -38.98 -0.57 19.17
CA ALA A 214 -37.87 -0.77 20.09
C ALA A 214 -36.85 -1.75 19.53
N GLY A 215 -35.68 -1.26 19.12
CA GLY A 215 -34.51 -2.10 18.83
C GLY A 215 -33.60 -1.65 17.69
N ASP A 216 -34.09 -0.96 16.68
CA ASP A 216 -33.25 -0.62 15.52
C ASP A 216 -32.84 0.88 15.55
N VAL A 217 -31.55 1.13 15.74
CA VAL A 217 -31.01 2.50 15.75
C VAL A 217 -31.04 3.05 14.33
N LYS A 218 -31.90 4.05 14.07
CA LYS A 218 -32.03 4.69 12.77
C LYS A 218 -30.67 5.24 12.30
N LYS A 219 -30.26 4.84 11.11
CA LYS A 219 -29.05 5.31 10.45
C LYS A 219 -29.40 6.28 9.31
N TYR A 220 -28.60 7.30 9.17
CA TYR A 220 -28.72 8.32 8.15
C TYR A 220 -27.59 8.12 7.12
N ALA A 221 -27.94 8.05 5.84
CA ALA A 221 -26.99 7.99 4.77
C ALA A 221 -26.42 9.39 4.49
N VAL A 222 -25.12 9.56 4.63
CA VAL A 222 -24.40 10.80 4.37
C VAL A 222 -23.44 10.60 3.22
N ILE A 223 -23.49 11.50 2.23
CA ILE A 223 -22.56 11.55 1.12
C ILE A 223 -21.63 12.76 1.34
N GLU A 224 -20.36 12.49 1.62
CA GLU A 224 -19.30 13.48 1.67
C GLU A 224 -18.67 13.56 0.27
N ALA A 225 -18.76 14.72 -0.39
CA ALA A 225 -18.21 14.98 -1.70
C ALA A 225 -17.03 15.94 -1.61
N VAL A 226 -15.91 15.57 -2.22
CA VAL A 226 -14.73 16.43 -2.42
C VAL A 226 -14.50 16.53 -3.92
N ILE A 227 -14.62 17.75 -4.45
CA ILE A 227 -14.63 18.04 -5.89
C ILE A 227 -13.62 19.14 -6.15
N PRO A 228 -12.71 19.01 -7.15
CA PRO A 228 -11.75 20.06 -7.48
C PRO A 228 -12.46 21.34 -7.95
N ASP A 229 -11.94 22.49 -7.52
CA ASP A 229 -12.33 23.81 -7.96
C ASP A 229 -11.11 24.66 -8.40
N GLN A 230 -11.30 25.94 -8.66
CA GLN A 230 -10.23 26.84 -9.13
C GLN A 230 -9.14 27.11 -8.08
N SER A 231 -9.44 26.94 -6.80
CA SER A 231 -8.56 27.28 -5.67
C SER A 231 -8.15 26.08 -4.82
N GLY A 232 -8.61 24.88 -5.18
CA GLY A 232 -8.33 23.63 -4.47
C GLY A 232 -9.46 22.63 -4.60
N PHE A 233 -10.14 22.36 -3.50
CA PHE A 233 -11.21 21.34 -3.43
C PHE A 233 -12.39 21.84 -2.61
N ALA A 234 -13.55 21.89 -3.22
CA ALA A 234 -14.80 22.15 -2.52
C ALA A 234 -15.27 20.88 -1.79
N PHE A 235 -15.68 21.03 -0.54
CA PHE A 235 -16.27 19.99 0.28
C PHE A 235 -17.74 20.25 0.52
N ARG A 236 -18.55 19.22 0.34
CA ARG A 236 -19.97 19.20 0.69
C ARG A 236 -20.32 17.89 1.37
N ALA A 237 -20.97 17.98 2.52
CA ALA A 237 -21.62 16.83 3.14
C ALA A 237 -23.13 16.95 2.92
N VAL A 238 -23.73 15.92 2.33
CA VAL A 238 -25.14 15.90 1.94
C VAL A 238 -25.83 14.72 2.61
N LEU A 239 -26.97 14.98 3.22
CA LEU A 239 -27.86 13.95 3.73
C LEU A 239 -28.71 13.43 2.56
N ASP A 240 -28.64 12.10 2.32
CA ASP A 240 -29.52 11.40 1.36
C ASP A 240 -30.57 10.58 2.17
N PRO A 241 -31.75 11.12 2.42
CA PRO A 241 -32.69 10.51 3.39
C PRO A 241 -33.23 9.15 2.95
N ASP A 242 -33.39 8.92 1.65
CA ASP A 242 -34.04 7.69 1.12
C ASP A 242 -33.22 6.91 0.08
N GLY A 243 -32.02 7.36 -0.25
CA GLY A 243 -31.17 6.73 -1.27
C GLY A 243 -31.71 6.81 -2.70
N ASN A 244 -32.98 7.18 -2.90
CA ASN A 244 -33.67 7.22 -4.20
C ASN A 244 -34.17 8.60 -4.59
N ASN A 245 -34.37 9.55 -3.68
CA ASN A 245 -34.96 10.84 -3.97
C ASN A 245 -33.93 11.97 -3.83
N ALA A 246 -33.23 12.29 -4.93
CA ALA A 246 -32.21 13.35 -4.94
C ALA A 246 -32.79 14.75 -4.61
N GLN A 247 -34.10 14.95 -4.76
CA GLN A 247 -34.77 16.24 -4.53
C GLN A 247 -34.95 16.58 -3.04
N GLU A 248 -34.77 15.62 -2.15
CA GLU A 248 -34.84 15.80 -0.70
C GLU A 248 -33.47 15.87 -0.01
N ALA A 249 -32.40 15.92 -0.81
CA ALA A 249 -31.04 15.99 -0.30
C ALA A 249 -30.80 17.33 0.39
N THR A 250 -30.27 17.29 1.62
CA THR A 250 -30.01 18.45 2.46
C THR A 250 -28.52 18.60 2.72
N VAL A 251 -28.00 19.83 2.64
CA VAL A 251 -26.59 20.12 2.98
C VAL A 251 -26.42 20.06 4.50
N LEU A 252 -25.47 19.27 4.96
CA LEU A 252 -25.09 19.16 6.37
C LEU A 252 -23.89 20.05 6.72
N ALA A 253 -22.93 20.16 5.79
CA ALA A 253 -21.75 20.97 5.96
C ALA A 253 -21.16 21.37 4.61
N GLU A 254 -20.50 22.52 4.58
CA GLU A 254 -19.75 23.04 3.45
C GLU A 254 -18.36 23.45 3.88
N GLY A 255 -17.39 23.33 2.98
CA GLY A 255 -16.03 23.71 3.28
C GLY A 255 -15.15 23.76 2.03
N HIS A 256 -13.91 24.16 2.23
CA HIS A 256 -12.91 24.23 1.18
C HIS A 256 -11.56 23.72 1.70
N PHE A 257 -10.85 22.95 0.88
CA PHE A 257 -9.50 22.45 1.15
C PHE A 257 -8.54 22.89 0.05
N VAL A 258 -7.34 23.31 0.42
CA VAL A 258 -6.25 23.56 -0.54
C VAL A 258 -5.82 22.25 -1.19
N HIS A 259 -5.72 21.18 -0.40
CA HIS A 259 -5.41 19.82 -0.87
C HIS A 259 -6.50 18.86 -0.41
N SER A 260 -6.88 17.90 -1.28
CA SER A 260 -7.91 16.91 -0.99
C SER A 260 -7.65 16.17 0.32
N PRO A 261 -8.65 16.00 1.21
CA PRO A 261 -8.53 15.15 2.38
C PRO A 261 -8.51 13.66 2.04
N PHE A 262 -9.01 13.27 0.86
CA PHE A 262 -8.95 11.91 0.37
C PHE A 262 -7.74 11.75 -0.54
N ILE A 263 -6.85 10.86 -0.16
CA ILE A 263 -5.66 10.48 -0.94
C ILE A 263 -5.98 9.14 -1.57
N ASN A 264 -6.28 9.17 -2.87
CA ASN A 264 -6.65 8.01 -3.68
C ASN A 264 -5.46 7.58 -4.51
N PHE A 265 -5.10 6.32 -4.47
CA PHE A 265 -3.96 5.82 -5.21
C PHE A 265 -4.18 4.41 -5.73
N ARG A 266 -3.47 4.08 -6.82
CA ARG A 266 -3.65 2.87 -7.61
C ARG A 266 -2.34 2.10 -7.77
N TRP A 267 -2.44 0.78 -7.87
CA TRP A 267 -1.30 -0.10 -8.16
C TRP A 267 -0.85 0.05 -9.62
N LEU A 268 -1.69 -0.37 -10.55
CA LEU A 268 -1.49 -0.19 -11.99
C LEU A 268 -2.80 0.30 -12.59
N LYS A 269 -2.71 1.16 -13.61
CA LYS A 269 -3.86 1.66 -14.35
C LYS A 269 -3.79 1.21 -15.79
N ALA A 270 -4.85 0.60 -16.30
CA ALA A 270 -5.03 0.43 -17.73
C ALA A 270 -5.65 1.70 -18.36
N PRO A 271 -5.31 2.04 -19.61
CA PRO A 271 -5.91 3.18 -20.29
C PRO A 271 -7.44 3.07 -20.34
N GLY A 272 -8.13 4.16 -20.00
CA GLY A 272 -9.59 4.21 -19.97
C GLY A 272 -10.26 3.63 -18.71
N GLU A 273 -9.50 3.08 -17.76
CA GLU A 273 -10.01 2.58 -16.48
C GLU A 273 -9.79 3.61 -15.37
N ILE A 274 -10.78 3.78 -14.50
CA ILE A 274 -10.70 4.68 -13.33
C ILE A 274 -9.95 3.98 -12.20
N TYR A 275 -10.34 2.74 -11.89
CA TYR A 275 -9.76 1.96 -10.79
C TYR A 275 -8.52 1.19 -11.23
N GLY A 276 -7.64 0.91 -10.29
CA GLY A 276 -6.38 0.21 -10.54
C GLY A 276 -6.54 -1.31 -10.64
N ARG A 277 -5.58 -1.93 -11.32
CA ARG A 277 -5.44 -3.39 -11.43
C ARG A 277 -4.42 -3.88 -10.42
N SER A 278 -4.80 -4.88 -9.60
CA SER A 278 -3.97 -5.42 -8.52
C SER A 278 -3.12 -6.62 -8.96
N PRO A 279 -2.05 -6.94 -8.23
CA PRO A 279 -1.33 -8.19 -8.43
C PRO A 279 -2.19 -9.42 -8.09
N VAL A 280 -3.12 -9.31 -7.12
CA VAL A 280 -4.10 -10.37 -6.82
C VAL A 280 -5.02 -10.63 -8.01
N MET A 281 -5.52 -9.61 -8.69
CA MET A 281 -6.34 -9.79 -9.90
C MET A 281 -5.60 -10.59 -10.97
N LYS A 282 -4.31 -10.34 -11.14
CA LYS A 282 -3.46 -11.09 -12.08
C LYS A 282 -3.31 -12.56 -11.68
N ALA A 283 -3.16 -12.82 -10.39
CA ALA A 283 -2.95 -14.16 -9.84
C ALA A 283 -4.27 -14.92 -9.57
N LEU A 284 -5.43 -14.26 -9.66
CA LEU A 284 -6.72 -14.80 -9.24
C LEU A 284 -7.08 -16.15 -9.89
N PRO A 285 -6.83 -16.41 -11.19
CA PRO A 285 -7.07 -17.72 -11.79
C PRO A 285 -6.26 -18.84 -11.11
N ASP A 286 -4.97 -18.60 -10.84
CA ASP A 286 -4.10 -19.57 -10.16
C ASP A 286 -4.52 -19.77 -8.71
N ILE A 287 -4.91 -18.70 -8.01
CA ILE A 287 -5.41 -18.73 -6.62
C ILE A 287 -6.68 -19.60 -6.53
N LYS A 288 -7.66 -19.36 -7.41
CA LYS A 288 -8.92 -20.14 -7.45
C LYS A 288 -8.64 -21.60 -7.79
N THR A 289 -7.72 -21.86 -8.71
CA THR A 289 -7.31 -23.21 -9.10
C THR A 289 -6.62 -23.94 -7.95
N ALA A 290 -5.65 -23.32 -7.29
CA ALA A 290 -4.95 -23.88 -6.14
C ALA A 290 -5.95 -24.22 -5.01
N ASN A 291 -6.83 -23.27 -4.68
CA ASN A 291 -7.87 -23.47 -3.68
C ASN A 291 -8.78 -24.66 -4.01
N LYS A 292 -9.18 -24.81 -5.28
CA LYS A 292 -10.02 -25.92 -5.74
C LYS A 292 -9.28 -27.26 -5.71
N VAL A 293 -8.02 -27.28 -6.07
CA VAL A 293 -7.18 -28.49 -6.01
C VAL A 293 -7.05 -28.97 -4.56
N VAL A 294 -6.77 -28.07 -3.60
CA VAL A 294 -6.70 -28.42 -2.17
C VAL A 294 -8.06 -28.93 -1.66
N GLU A 295 -9.17 -28.29 -2.01
CA GLU A 295 -10.51 -28.76 -1.67
C GLU A 295 -10.73 -30.21 -2.15
N LEU A 296 -10.35 -30.52 -3.40
CA LEU A 296 -10.49 -31.84 -3.97
C LEU A 296 -9.58 -32.87 -3.31
N ILE A 297 -8.34 -32.49 -2.97
CA ILE A 297 -7.41 -33.35 -2.22
C ILE A 297 -8.01 -33.71 -0.85
N LEU A 298 -8.54 -32.72 -0.12
CA LEU A 298 -9.15 -32.94 1.20
C LEU A 298 -10.40 -33.82 1.11
N LYS A 299 -11.23 -33.64 0.08
CA LYS A 299 -12.40 -34.52 -0.17
C LYS A 299 -11.97 -35.95 -0.47
N ASN A 300 -10.97 -36.13 -1.34
CA ASN A 300 -10.44 -37.47 -1.65
C ASN A 300 -9.77 -38.10 -0.43
N ALA A 301 -9.02 -37.34 0.36
CA ALA A 301 -8.45 -37.83 1.62
C ALA A 301 -9.53 -38.27 2.61
N SER A 302 -10.62 -37.52 2.73
CA SER A 302 -11.77 -37.90 3.56
C SER A 302 -12.39 -39.21 3.07
N ILE A 303 -12.57 -39.38 1.76
CA ILE A 303 -13.11 -40.64 1.17
C ILE A 303 -12.12 -41.80 1.42
N ALA A 304 -10.81 -41.56 1.26
CA ALA A 304 -9.79 -42.58 1.51
C ALA A 304 -9.74 -43.04 2.97
N VAL A 305 -9.97 -42.11 3.92
CA VAL A 305 -9.99 -42.41 5.37
C VAL A 305 -11.31 -43.10 5.81
N THR A 306 -12.45 -42.60 5.32
CA THR A 306 -13.76 -43.14 5.71
C THR A 306 -14.15 -44.37 4.90
N GLY A 307 -13.59 -44.51 3.68
CA GLY A 307 -13.94 -45.55 2.72
C GLY A 307 -15.32 -45.36 2.09
N ILE A 308 -15.44 -45.66 0.82
CA ILE A 308 -16.72 -45.90 0.17
C ILE A 308 -16.83 -47.40 -0.03
N TRP A 309 -17.92 -48.00 0.45
CA TRP A 309 -18.10 -49.42 0.41
C TRP A 309 -19.18 -49.78 -0.60
N GLN A 310 -18.89 -50.75 -1.44
CA GLN A 310 -19.88 -51.38 -2.31
C GLN A 310 -20.43 -52.61 -1.63
N ALA A 311 -21.73 -52.75 -1.67
CA ALA A 311 -22.42 -53.93 -1.22
C ALA A 311 -23.29 -54.50 -2.36
N ASP A 312 -23.30 -55.81 -2.52
CA ASP A 312 -24.26 -56.45 -3.42
C ASP A 312 -25.67 -56.30 -2.85
N ASP A 313 -26.63 -55.95 -3.70
CA ASP A 313 -28.06 -55.89 -3.30
C ASP A 313 -28.65 -57.31 -3.29
N ASP A 314 -28.32 -58.06 -2.24
CA ASP A 314 -28.71 -59.43 -2.05
C ASP A 314 -29.89 -59.62 -1.05
N GLY A 315 -30.48 -58.49 -0.61
CA GLY A 315 -31.58 -58.47 0.38
C GLY A 315 -31.16 -58.85 1.80
N VAL A 316 -29.90 -59.23 2.04
CA VAL A 316 -29.37 -59.62 3.36
C VAL A 316 -28.68 -58.43 4.04
N LEU A 317 -27.97 -57.63 3.27
CA LEU A 317 -27.28 -56.43 3.75
C LEU A 317 -28.17 -55.21 3.66
N ASN A 318 -28.54 -54.61 4.81
CA ASN A 318 -29.14 -53.29 4.83
C ASN A 318 -28.08 -52.25 5.17
N PRO A 319 -27.67 -51.38 4.22
CA PRO A 319 -26.59 -50.40 4.44
C PRO A 319 -26.89 -49.43 5.59
N ALA A 320 -28.16 -49.14 5.89
CA ALA A 320 -28.57 -48.23 6.97
C ALA A 320 -28.25 -48.77 8.37
N ASN A 321 -28.13 -50.09 8.52
CA ASN A 321 -27.92 -50.74 9.83
C ASN A 321 -26.49 -51.19 10.08
N ILE A 322 -25.56 -50.98 9.12
CA ILE A 322 -24.15 -51.39 9.26
C ILE A 322 -23.37 -50.33 10.01
N LYS A 323 -22.89 -50.71 11.21
CA LYS A 323 -21.92 -49.90 11.97
C LYS A 323 -20.51 -50.43 11.71
N LEU A 324 -19.66 -49.63 11.04
CA LEU A 324 -18.26 -49.97 10.83
C LEU A 324 -17.47 -49.64 12.11
N ALA A 325 -17.45 -50.57 13.06
CA ALA A 325 -16.67 -50.46 14.30
C ALA A 325 -15.80 -51.71 14.48
N PRO A 326 -14.65 -51.60 15.15
CA PRO A 326 -13.81 -52.76 15.44
C PRO A 326 -14.60 -53.88 16.15
N GLY A 327 -14.56 -55.10 15.62
CA GLY A 327 -15.27 -56.26 16.17
C GLY A 327 -16.72 -56.44 15.68
N THR A 328 -17.22 -55.61 14.77
CA THR A 328 -18.56 -55.79 14.19
C THR A 328 -18.57 -57.00 13.22
N ILE A 329 -19.50 -57.93 13.43
CA ILE A 329 -19.76 -59.05 12.54
C ILE A 329 -20.84 -58.63 11.53
N ILE A 330 -20.48 -58.60 10.25
CA ILE A 330 -21.36 -58.21 9.16
C ILE A 330 -21.85 -59.49 8.47
N PRO A 331 -23.17 -59.81 8.50
CA PRO A 331 -23.70 -60.96 7.81
C PRO A 331 -23.58 -60.81 6.29
N LYS A 332 -23.30 -61.90 5.58
CA LYS A 332 -23.12 -61.92 4.14
C LYS A 332 -23.87 -63.09 3.57
N ALA A 333 -24.57 -62.91 2.43
CA ALA A 333 -25.24 -64.01 1.72
C ALA A 333 -24.21 -64.95 1.08
N VAL A 334 -24.63 -66.23 0.94
CA VAL A 334 -23.78 -67.22 0.26
C VAL A 334 -23.65 -66.85 -1.22
N GLY A 335 -22.41 -66.63 -1.67
CA GLY A 335 -22.14 -66.19 -3.06
C GLY A 335 -21.96 -64.70 -3.28
N SER A 336 -22.34 -63.84 -2.31
CA SER A 336 -22.07 -62.39 -2.37
C SER A 336 -20.59 -62.10 -2.09
N GLN A 337 -20.02 -61.07 -2.75
CA GLN A 337 -18.66 -60.58 -2.42
C GLN A 337 -18.62 -59.83 -1.08
N GLY A 338 -19.78 -59.53 -0.48
CA GLY A 338 -19.89 -58.76 0.75
C GLY A 338 -19.57 -57.28 0.53
N LEU A 339 -19.03 -56.64 1.58
CA LEU A 339 -18.57 -55.26 1.51
C LEU A 339 -17.19 -55.21 0.86
N LYS A 340 -17.07 -54.50 -0.26
CA LYS A 340 -15.83 -54.26 -0.96
C LYS A 340 -15.53 -52.78 -0.95
N ALA A 341 -14.31 -52.41 -0.55
CA ALA A 341 -13.89 -51.03 -0.61
C ALA A 341 -13.79 -50.58 -2.07
N LEU A 342 -14.38 -49.44 -2.39
CA LEU A 342 -14.21 -48.80 -3.67
C LEU A 342 -12.82 -48.13 -3.69
N GLU A 343 -11.95 -48.60 -4.58
CA GLU A 343 -10.63 -47.97 -4.74
C GLU A 343 -10.80 -46.55 -5.27
N SER A 344 -10.19 -45.56 -4.58
CA SER A 344 -10.16 -44.18 -5.06
C SER A 344 -9.10 -44.06 -6.17
N PRO A 345 -9.48 -43.67 -7.41
CA PRO A 345 -8.54 -43.57 -8.53
C PRO A 345 -7.63 -42.35 -8.45
N GLY A 346 -7.67 -41.58 -7.35
CA GLY A 346 -6.91 -40.32 -7.21
C GLY A 346 -5.40 -40.51 -7.10
N ARG A 347 -4.63 -39.87 -8.00
CA ARG A 347 -3.18 -39.81 -7.94
C ARG A 347 -2.76 -38.55 -7.19
N PHE A 348 -2.42 -38.69 -5.91
CA PHE A 348 -2.01 -37.56 -5.04
C PHE A 348 -0.69 -36.94 -5.45
N ASP A 349 0.26 -37.70 -5.99
CA ASP A 349 1.58 -37.27 -6.45
C ASP A 349 1.51 -36.20 -7.55
N VAL A 350 0.64 -36.41 -8.54
CA VAL A 350 0.42 -35.42 -9.62
C VAL A 350 -0.23 -34.15 -9.08
N SER A 351 -1.18 -34.29 -8.16
CA SER A 351 -1.85 -33.14 -7.55
C SER A 351 -0.90 -32.28 -6.73
N GLU A 352 0.03 -32.90 -6.00
CA GLU A 352 1.04 -32.18 -5.21
C GLU A 352 2.01 -31.40 -6.10
N LEU A 353 2.49 -31.98 -7.20
CA LEU A 353 3.36 -31.30 -8.16
C LEU A 353 2.66 -30.07 -8.79
N VAL A 354 1.42 -30.23 -9.22
CA VAL A 354 0.63 -29.13 -9.81
C VAL A 354 0.38 -28.05 -8.76
N LEU A 355 0.02 -28.42 -7.54
CA LEU A 355 -0.21 -27.47 -6.45
C LEU A 355 1.07 -26.70 -6.09
N GLY A 356 2.24 -27.38 -6.06
CA GLY A 356 3.52 -26.73 -5.84
C GLY A 356 3.83 -25.66 -6.89
N ASN A 357 3.58 -25.96 -8.17
CA ASN A 357 3.77 -25.01 -9.26
C ASN A 357 2.80 -23.82 -9.17
N LEU A 358 1.52 -24.05 -8.83
CA LEU A 358 0.54 -22.97 -8.65
C LEU A 358 0.92 -22.07 -7.49
N ARG A 359 1.30 -22.63 -6.34
CA ARG A 359 1.75 -21.86 -5.17
C ARG A 359 3.00 -21.02 -5.48
N ALA A 360 3.97 -21.58 -6.21
CA ALA A 360 5.14 -20.83 -6.68
C ALA A 360 4.72 -19.69 -7.63
N GLY A 361 3.80 -19.94 -8.57
CA GLY A 361 3.23 -18.93 -9.46
C GLY A 361 2.55 -17.79 -8.69
N ILE A 362 1.72 -18.11 -7.69
CA ILE A 362 1.03 -17.13 -6.83
C ILE A 362 2.05 -16.27 -6.06
N ARG A 363 3.04 -16.90 -5.40
CA ARG A 363 4.08 -16.17 -4.66
C ARG A 363 4.88 -15.25 -5.57
N LYS A 364 5.24 -15.72 -6.76
CA LYS A 364 5.93 -14.90 -7.76
C LYS A 364 5.10 -13.72 -8.24
N ALA A 365 3.81 -13.91 -8.53
CA ALA A 365 2.91 -12.85 -8.97
C ALA A 365 2.70 -11.78 -7.88
N LEU A 366 2.70 -12.19 -6.60
CA LEU A 366 2.58 -11.32 -5.42
C LEU A 366 3.94 -10.88 -4.86
N LEU A 367 5.05 -11.13 -5.57
CA LEU A 367 6.42 -10.78 -5.17
C LEU A 367 6.87 -11.37 -3.82
N ALA A 368 6.14 -12.34 -3.26
CA ALA A 368 6.43 -12.90 -1.95
C ALA A 368 7.73 -13.72 -1.93
N ASP A 369 8.12 -14.34 -3.06
CA ASP A 369 9.41 -15.06 -3.18
C ASP A 369 10.63 -14.15 -3.04
N LYS A 370 10.45 -12.83 -3.24
CA LYS A 370 11.51 -11.83 -3.23
C LYS A 370 11.65 -11.13 -1.86
N LEU A 371 10.59 -11.20 -1.03
CA LEU A 371 10.44 -10.35 0.15
C LEU A 371 10.81 -11.00 1.49
N GLY A 372 11.08 -12.29 1.54
CA GLY A 372 11.49 -12.91 2.78
C GLY A 372 11.37 -14.42 2.77
N GLN A 373 12.45 -15.11 2.53
CA GLN A 373 12.60 -16.46 3.03
C GLN A 373 13.27 -16.38 4.41
N ILE A 374 12.48 -16.57 5.45
CA ILE A 374 12.96 -16.69 6.84
C ILE A 374 13.89 -17.91 6.97
N ASP A 375 13.75 -18.90 6.10
CA ASP A 375 14.53 -20.13 6.07
C ASP A 375 15.67 -20.17 5.02
N ALA A 376 16.04 -19.03 4.43
CA ALA A 376 17.17 -19.00 3.50
C ALA A 376 18.49 -19.23 4.26
N PRO A 377 19.38 -20.08 3.74
CA PRO A 377 20.73 -20.19 4.30
C PRO A 377 21.39 -18.82 4.27
N LYS A 378 22.24 -18.53 5.25
CA LYS A 378 22.89 -17.23 5.49
C LYS A 378 23.16 -16.47 4.20
N MET A 379 22.30 -15.49 3.89
CA MET A 379 22.48 -14.67 2.69
C MET A 379 23.63 -13.70 2.89
N THR A 380 24.40 -13.48 1.85
CA THR A 380 25.44 -12.46 1.86
C THR A 380 24.81 -11.07 1.76
N ALA A 381 25.48 -10.05 2.29
CA ALA A 381 25.02 -8.67 2.18
C ALA A 381 24.79 -8.23 0.71
N THR A 382 25.59 -8.76 -0.21
CA THR A 382 25.47 -8.52 -1.66
C THR A 382 24.17 -9.11 -2.22
N GLU A 383 23.80 -10.32 -1.82
CA GLU A 383 22.57 -10.97 -2.27
C GLU A 383 21.31 -10.24 -1.78
N VAL A 384 21.32 -9.70 -0.57
CA VAL A 384 20.25 -8.85 -0.05
C VAL A 384 20.12 -7.58 -0.90
N LEU A 385 21.25 -6.94 -1.24
CA LEU A 385 21.25 -5.74 -2.09
C LEU A 385 20.74 -6.02 -3.51
N GLU A 386 21.13 -7.14 -4.12
CA GLU A 386 20.65 -7.52 -5.45
C GLU A 386 19.15 -7.81 -5.47
N ARG A 387 18.61 -8.49 -4.47
CA ARG A 387 17.16 -8.75 -4.34
C ARG A 387 16.36 -7.47 -4.17
N SER A 388 16.85 -6.56 -3.36
CA SER A 388 16.21 -5.25 -3.18
C SER A 388 16.24 -4.42 -4.47
N ALA A 389 17.34 -4.46 -5.22
CA ALA A 389 17.45 -3.80 -6.52
C ALA A 389 16.51 -4.41 -7.58
N GLU A 390 16.35 -5.73 -7.56
CA GLU A 390 15.39 -6.42 -8.44
C GLU A 390 13.95 -6.01 -8.12
N MET A 391 13.60 -5.91 -6.82
CA MET A 391 12.29 -5.44 -6.38
C MET A 391 12.02 -4.00 -6.83
N ALA A 392 13.02 -3.11 -6.70
CA ALA A 392 12.92 -1.74 -7.18
C ALA A 392 12.63 -1.66 -8.69
N ARG A 393 13.25 -2.54 -9.49
CA ARG A 393 12.99 -2.63 -10.93
C ARG A 393 11.59 -3.16 -11.24
N LEU A 394 11.12 -4.18 -10.50
CA LEU A 394 9.79 -4.76 -10.68
C LEU A 394 8.67 -3.78 -10.28
N LEU A 395 8.90 -2.98 -9.25
CA LEU A 395 7.96 -1.96 -8.77
C LEU A 395 8.09 -0.63 -9.51
N GLY A 396 9.06 -0.44 -10.42
CA GLY A 396 9.43 0.87 -10.98
C GLY A 396 8.24 1.70 -11.49
N ALA A 397 7.37 1.13 -12.32
CA ALA A 397 6.19 1.82 -12.83
C ALA A 397 5.14 2.08 -11.73
N THR A 398 4.94 1.12 -10.82
CA THR A 398 4.04 1.25 -9.67
C THR A 398 4.58 2.26 -8.67
N TYR A 399 5.90 2.27 -8.43
CA TYR A 399 6.55 3.21 -7.53
C TYR A 399 6.36 4.66 -7.97
N GLY A 400 6.63 4.96 -9.27
CA GLY A 400 6.40 6.31 -9.80
C GLY A 400 4.94 6.77 -9.67
N ARG A 401 3.99 5.85 -9.82
CA ARG A 401 2.57 6.14 -9.58
C ARG A 401 2.28 6.41 -8.10
N LEU A 402 2.81 5.60 -7.20
CA LEU A 402 2.64 5.79 -5.76
C LEU A 402 3.32 7.08 -5.27
N GLN A 403 4.43 7.50 -5.90
CA GLN A 403 5.01 8.81 -5.62
C GLN A 403 4.03 9.94 -5.97
N SER A 404 3.42 9.88 -7.15
CA SER A 404 2.52 10.95 -7.65
C SER A 404 1.12 10.92 -7.04
N GLU A 405 0.55 9.73 -6.79
CA GLU A 405 -0.84 9.59 -6.32
C GLU A 405 -0.94 9.48 -4.78
N LEU A 406 0.14 9.02 -4.08
CA LEU A 406 0.15 8.85 -2.63
C LEU A 406 1.11 9.82 -1.94
N LEU A 407 2.43 9.69 -2.21
CA LEU A 407 3.44 10.33 -1.35
C LEU A 407 3.43 11.85 -1.49
N ALA A 408 3.37 12.39 -2.71
CA ALA A 408 3.35 13.82 -2.94
C ALA A 408 2.07 14.49 -2.38
N PRO A 409 0.84 14.00 -2.63
CA PRO A 409 -0.37 14.56 -2.04
C PRO A 409 -0.39 14.48 -0.51
N LEU A 410 0.15 13.38 0.06
CA LEU A 410 0.23 13.17 1.49
C LEU A 410 1.10 14.24 2.18
N VAL A 411 2.31 14.48 1.64
CA VAL A 411 3.22 15.50 2.19
C VAL A 411 2.66 16.91 1.98
N ALA A 412 2.14 17.22 0.78
CA ALA A 412 1.57 18.53 0.48
C ALA A 412 0.40 18.88 1.43
N ARG A 413 -0.51 17.93 1.68
CA ARG A 413 -1.61 18.13 2.63
C ARG A 413 -1.10 18.25 4.06
N SER A 414 -0.09 17.45 4.45
CA SER A 414 0.51 17.52 5.79
C SER A 414 1.09 18.91 6.05
N MET A 415 1.81 19.46 5.08
CA MET A 415 2.35 20.82 5.17
C MET A 415 1.23 21.86 5.31
N ALA A 416 0.19 21.80 4.48
CA ALA A 416 -0.93 22.72 4.54
C ALA A 416 -1.63 22.72 5.92
N ILE A 417 -1.74 21.56 6.57
CA ILE A 417 -2.27 21.45 7.94
C ILE A 417 -1.33 22.13 8.94
N LEU A 418 -0.02 21.86 8.88
CA LEU A 418 0.95 22.42 9.85
C LEU A 418 1.14 23.93 9.66
N ILE A 419 1.10 24.43 8.41
CA ILE A 419 1.10 25.88 8.11
C ILE A 419 -0.12 26.54 8.76
N ARG A 420 -1.30 25.98 8.56
CA ARG A 420 -2.55 26.50 9.15
C ARG A 420 -2.52 26.50 10.68
N ARG A 421 -1.85 25.50 11.29
CA ARG A 421 -1.65 25.42 12.75
C ARG A 421 -0.55 26.34 13.27
N GLY A 422 0.24 26.96 12.36
CA GLY A 422 1.38 27.80 12.73
C GLY A 422 2.58 27.01 13.28
N GLU A 423 2.66 25.69 13.05
CA GLU A 423 3.75 24.83 13.49
C GLU A 423 4.97 24.92 12.55
N ILE A 424 4.74 25.29 11.29
CA ILE A 424 5.79 25.55 10.28
C ILE A 424 5.48 26.84 9.52
N GLU A 425 6.51 27.42 8.93
CA GLU A 425 6.41 28.61 8.09
C GLU A 425 5.68 28.30 6.77
N ASP A 426 5.09 29.34 6.15
CA ASP A 426 4.37 29.21 4.89
C ASP A 426 5.35 28.96 3.73
N ILE A 427 5.46 27.72 3.32
CA ILE A 427 6.34 27.23 2.26
C ILE A 427 5.54 26.35 1.31
N HIS A 428 5.67 26.59 0.00
CA HIS A 428 4.99 25.83 -1.04
C HIS A 428 5.96 24.89 -1.77
N ILE A 429 5.54 23.63 -1.94
CA ILE A 429 6.23 22.65 -2.80
C ILE A 429 5.73 22.89 -4.23
N ASP A 430 6.56 23.52 -5.04
CA ASP A 430 6.28 23.81 -6.46
C ASP A 430 7.16 23.01 -7.43
N GLY A 431 8.11 22.25 -6.91
CA GLY A 431 9.11 21.51 -7.69
C GLY A 431 10.21 22.39 -8.29
N ALA A 432 10.04 23.71 -8.25
CA ALA A 432 10.96 24.70 -8.80
C ALA A 432 11.80 25.34 -7.70
N THR A 433 11.14 25.90 -6.68
CA THR A 433 11.77 26.51 -5.49
C THR A 433 12.00 25.48 -4.39
N ILE A 434 11.02 24.61 -4.13
CA ILE A 434 11.12 23.53 -3.15
C ILE A 434 10.63 22.25 -3.78
N ASP A 435 11.42 21.20 -3.67
CA ASP A 435 11.11 19.88 -4.21
C ASP A 435 11.06 18.81 -3.09
N LEU A 436 10.38 17.72 -3.37
CA LEU A 436 10.21 16.59 -2.47
C LEU A 436 11.19 15.48 -2.83
N GLU A 437 12.17 15.26 -1.96
CA GLU A 437 13.12 14.15 -2.09
C GLU A 437 12.60 12.93 -1.33
N TYR A 438 12.48 11.79 -2.03
CA TYR A 438 12.11 10.54 -1.40
C TYR A 438 13.34 9.85 -0.82
N ARG A 439 13.30 9.58 0.50
CA ARG A 439 14.40 8.98 1.27
C ARG A 439 14.05 7.58 1.80
N SER A 440 13.01 6.96 1.24
CA SER A 440 12.61 5.59 1.61
C SER A 440 13.74 4.58 1.34
N PRO A 441 13.75 3.41 2.00
CA PRO A 441 14.74 2.37 1.72
C PRO A 441 14.84 2.04 0.24
N LEU A 442 13.70 1.95 -0.46
CA LEU A 442 13.65 1.72 -1.90
C LEU A 442 14.33 2.84 -2.72
N ALA A 443 14.06 4.10 -2.39
CA ALA A 443 14.71 5.25 -3.05
C ALA A 443 16.23 5.29 -2.78
N ARG A 444 16.65 5.01 -1.55
CA ARG A 444 18.07 4.94 -1.17
C ARG A 444 18.84 3.87 -1.89
N GLN A 445 18.21 2.74 -2.22
CA GLN A 445 18.86 1.68 -2.98
C GLN A 445 19.15 2.10 -4.42
N GLN A 446 18.22 2.79 -5.08
CA GLN A 446 18.46 3.37 -6.40
C GLN A 446 19.63 4.35 -6.37
N SER A 447 19.62 5.28 -5.40
CA SER A 447 20.70 6.25 -5.24
C SER A 447 22.06 5.60 -4.94
N ARG A 448 22.10 4.49 -4.18
CA ARG A 448 23.35 3.75 -3.91
C ARG A 448 23.93 3.09 -5.16
N GLN A 449 23.10 2.61 -6.09
CA GLN A 449 23.59 2.10 -7.38
C GLN A 449 24.25 3.20 -8.21
N ASP A 450 23.65 4.39 -8.23
CA ASP A 450 24.24 5.55 -8.90
C ASP A 450 25.59 5.95 -8.24
N ALA A 451 25.63 5.95 -6.89
CA ALA A 451 26.87 6.21 -6.16
C ALA A 451 27.97 5.18 -6.46
N GLN A 452 27.63 3.91 -6.56
CA GLN A 452 28.58 2.87 -6.94
C GLN A 452 29.10 3.09 -8.36
N GLY A 453 28.24 3.52 -9.29
CA GLY A 453 28.64 3.92 -10.63
C GLY A 453 29.67 5.05 -10.63
N VAL A 454 29.41 6.10 -9.82
CA VAL A 454 30.33 7.23 -9.67
C VAL A 454 31.65 6.83 -9.01
N LEU A 455 31.62 5.98 -7.98
CA LEU A 455 32.85 5.47 -7.34
C LEU A 455 33.68 4.61 -8.32
N ASN A 456 33.04 3.76 -9.11
CA ASN A 456 33.72 2.97 -10.14
C ASN A 456 34.33 3.88 -11.21
N TRP A 457 33.63 4.95 -11.58
CA TRP A 457 34.15 5.95 -12.51
C TRP A 457 35.38 6.67 -11.93
N PHE A 458 35.37 7.09 -10.65
CA PHE A 458 36.53 7.67 -9.98
C PHE A 458 37.71 6.71 -9.95
N GLN A 459 37.46 5.44 -9.70
CA GLN A 459 38.49 4.41 -9.72
C GLN A 459 39.10 4.23 -11.13
N ALA A 460 38.26 4.26 -12.17
CA ALA A 460 38.72 4.24 -13.54
C ALA A 460 39.57 5.48 -13.90
N LEU A 461 39.15 6.70 -13.51
CA LEU A 461 39.90 7.94 -13.74
C LEU A 461 41.21 7.96 -12.98
N SER A 462 41.27 7.43 -11.75
CA SER A 462 42.53 7.35 -10.99
C SER A 462 43.55 6.43 -11.68
N THR A 463 43.08 5.43 -12.44
CA THR A 463 43.93 4.52 -13.22
C THR A 463 44.47 5.19 -14.50
N ILE A 464 43.74 6.15 -15.07
CA ILE A 464 44.15 6.91 -16.27
C ILE A 464 45.27 7.93 -15.94
N GLY A 465 45.19 8.56 -14.76
CA GLY A 465 46.23 9.47 -14.28
C GLY A 465 45.71 10.76 -13.67
N PRO A 466 46.64 11.60 -13.11
CA PRO A 466 46.26 12.78 -12.36
C PRO A 466 45.58 13.88 -13.21
N GLU A 467 45.86 13.95 -14.51
CA GLU A 467 45.19 14.90 -15.41
C GLU A 467 43.70 14.58 -15.58
N ALA A 468 43.32 13.31 -15.62
CA ALA A 468 41.93 12.89 -15.67
C ALA A 468 41.18 13.18 -14.35
N MET A 469 41.86 13.05 -13.22
CA MET A 469 41.29 13.40 -11.90
C MET A 469 41.10 14.91 -11.73
N ALA A 470 41.90 15.76 -12.41
CA ALA A 470 41.76 17.23 -12.35
C ALA A 470 40.49 17.74 -13.05
N THR A 471 39.81 16.92 -13.85
CA THR A 471 38.53 17.29 -14.48
C THR A 471 37.33 17.22 -13.53
N ILE A 472 37.51 16.66 -12.31
CA ILE A 472 36.44 16.45 -11.34
C ILE A 472 36.47 17.57 -10.30
N ASP A 473 35.28 18.15 -10.03
CA ASP A 473 35.09 18.92 -8.80
C ASP A 473 34.96 17.93 -7.62
N GLN A 474 36.10 17.70 -6.95
CA GLN A 474 36.18 16.77 -5.83
C GLN A 474 35.30 17.20 -4.65
N GLY A 475 35.13 18.52 -4.45
CA GLY A 475 34.27 19.06 -3.39
C GLY A 475 32.79 18.81 -3.66
N ALA A 476 32.33 19.06 -4.88
CA ALA A 476 30.95 18.76 -5.29
C ALA A 476 30.67 17.26 -5.26
N ALA A 477 31.62 16.45 -5.74
CA ALA A 477 31.49 14.99 -5.72
C ALA A 477 31.41 14.42 -4.29
N ALA A 478 32.25 14.91 -3.37
CA ALA A 478 32.21 14.50 -1.96
C ALA A 478 30.89 14.88 -1.29
N ARG A 479 30.37 16.09 -1.52
CA ARG A 479 29.07 16.53 -1.02
C ARG A 479 27.93 15.68 -1.60
N TRP A 480 27.97 15.39 -2.90
CA TRP A 480 26.97 14.54 -3.54
C TRP A 480 26.98 13.11 -2.98
N LEU A 481 28.17 12.49 -2.82
CA LEU A 481 28.31 11.17 -2.20
C LEU A 481 27.82 11.18 -0.75
N ALA A 482 28.15 12.20 0.02
CA ALA A 482 27.69 12.36 1.39
C ALA A 482 26.14 12.41 1.47
N LYS A 483 25.50 13.13 0.54
CA LYS A 483 24.04 13.17 0.42
C LYS A 483 23.46 11.78 0.10
N VAL A 484 24.04 11.06 -0.85
CA VAL A 484 23.60 9.72 -1.26
C VAL A 484 23.76 8.68 -0.15
N PHE A 485 24.88 8.76 0.59
CA PHE A 485 25.12 7.87 1.76
C PHE A 485 24.43 8.33 3.03
N ALA A 486 23.66 9.42 2.98
CA ALA A 486 22.98 10.03 4.14
C ALA A 486 23.93 10.34 5.29
N VAL A 487 25.11 10.85 4.99
CA VAL A 487 26.09 11.31 5.98
C VAL A 487 25.51 12.54 6.70
N PRO A 488 25.55 12.60 8.04
CA PRO A 488 25.09 13.77 8.79
C PRO A 488 25.75 15.06 8.30
N PRO A 489 24.99 16.17 8.10
CA PRO A 489 25.52 17.43 7.60
C PRO A 489 26.66 17.99 8.46
N ASP A 490 26.62 17.74 9.76
CA ASP A 490 27.63 18.20 10.74
C ASP A 490 29.04 17.62 10.48
N LEU A 491 29.13 16.55 9.68
CA LEU A 491 30.41 15.95 9.27
C LEU A 491 30.97 16.54 7.96
N ILE A 492 30.22 17.42 7.30
CA ILE A 492 30.60 18.03 6.02
C ILE A 492 31.04 19.46 6.32
N LYS A 493 32.30 19.80 6.03
CA LYS A 493 32.78 21.16 6.20
C LYS A 493 32.13 22.10 5.20
N ASP A 494 31.69 23.28 5.68
CA ASP A 494 31.25 24.38 4.83
C ASP A 494 32.39 24.83 3.92
N PRO A 495 32.14 25.04 2.61
CA PRO A 495 33.17 25.45 1.66
C PRO A 495 33.85 26.79 2.05
N ASP A 496 33.11 27.70 2.68
CA ASP A 496 33.61 29.02 3.10
C ASP A 496 34.56 28.97 4.31
N LEU A 497 34.43 27.93 5.16
CA LEU A 497 35.36 27.68 6.27
C LEU A 497 36.62 26.93 5.85
N ALA A 498 36.62 26.24 4.71
CA ALA A 498 37.76 25.47 4.22
C ALA A 498 38.82 26.32 3.51
N ALA A 499 38.45 27.48 2.99
CA ALA A 499 39.38 28.37 2.27
C ALA A 499 40.36 29.12 3.20
N GLY A 500 40.13 29.11 4.52
CA GLY A 500 40.91 29.89 5.48
C GLY A 500 41.77 29.15 6.50
N LEU A 501 41.69 27.81 6.65
CA LEU A 501 42.21 27.13 7.83
C LEU A 501 42.93 25.78 7.63
N LEU A 502 43.65 25.57 6.54
CA LEU A 502 44.56 24.43 6.48
C LEU A 502 46.02 24.92 6.38
N PRO A 503 46.82 24.75 7.43
CA PRO A 503 48.27 24.89 7.30
C PRO A 503 48.82 23.79 6.38
N PRO A 504 49.84 24.11 5.53
CA PRO A 504 50.45 23.11 4.66
C PRO A 504 51.09 22.02 5.54
N GLY A 505 50.56 20.81 5.44
CA GLY A 505 51.01 19.64 6.21
C GLY A 505 49.91 18.80 6.89
N ALA A 506 48.65 19.27 6.94
CA ALA A 506 47.57 18.55 7.57
C ALA A 506 47.08 17.28 6.79
N LEU A 507 47.44 17.18 5.51
CA LEU A 507 47.12 16.02 4.66
C LEU A 507 47.99 14.78 4.95
N GLU A 508 49.21 14.98 5.49
CA GLU A 508 50.06 13.83 5.88
C GLU A 508 49.60 13.15 7.16
N ALA A 509 48.94 13.88 8.07
CA ALA A 509 48.43 13.32 9.32
C ALA A 509 47.20 12.40 9.13
N LEU A 510 46.42 12.55 8.06
CA LEU A 510 45.25 11.73 7.74
C LEU A 510 45.60 10.37 7.11
N ASN A 511 46.80 10.24 6.49
CA ASN A 511 47.27 8.97 5.93
C ASN A 511 47.74 7.97 7.01
N VAL A 512 47.87 8.38 8.26
CA VAL A 512 48.28 7.52 9.38
C VAL A 512 47.10 6.76 10.00
N LEU A 513 45.87 7.17 9.69
CA LEU A 513 44.63 6.58 10.29
C LEU A 513 43.96 5.50 9.43
N VAL A 514 44.48 5.19 8.26
CA VAL A 514 44.00 4.04 7.46
C VAL A 514 44.98 2.88 7.69
N PRO A 515 44.58 1.80 8.38
CA PRO A 515 45.43 0.63 8.51
C PRO A 515 45.70 0.04 7.13
N PRO A 516 46.96 -0.37 6.80
CA PRO A 516 47.28 -0.97 5.53
C PRO A 516 46.47 -2.26 5.36
N ALA A 517 45.91 -2.46 4.16
CA ALA A 517 45.28 -3.69 3.78
C ALA A 517 46.24 -4.86 4.04
N VAL A 518 45.80 -5.82 4.87
CA VAL A 518 46.54 -7.03 5.18
C VAL A 518 46.80 -7.78 3.88
N GLY A 519 48.06 -7.74 3.42
CA GLY A 519 48.55 -8.52 2.31
C GLY A 519 48.45 -10.01 2.65
N GLN A 520 47.90 -10.77 1.76
CA GLN A 520 47.99 -12.22 1.78
C GLN A 520 49.46 -12.62 1.57
N GLU A 521 50.14 -12.97 2.65
CA GLU A 521 51.38 -13.74 2.57
C GLU A 521 51.02 -15.19 2.21
N GLY A 522 51.42 -15.59 1.02
CA GLY A 522 51.38 -16.99 0.56
C GLY A 522 52.38 -17.83 1.35
N GLU A 523 51.88 -18.69 2.25
CA GLU A 523 52.67 -19.80 2.79
C GLU A 523 52.86 -20.87 1.72
N SER A 524 54.08 -20.97 1.21
CA SER A 524 54.56 -22.09 0.42
C SER A 524 54.80 -23.28 1.36
N ILE A 525 53.96 -24.28 1.29
CA ILE A 525 54.18 -25.57 1.95
C ILE A 525 55.22 -26.34 1.12
N ASP A 526 56.42 -26.47 1.69
CA ASP A 526 57.50 -27.35 1.22
C ASP A 526 57.12 -28.80 1.55
N VAL A 527 56.93 -29.63 0.52
CA VAL A 527 56.76 -31.08 0.63
C VAL A 527 58.10 -31.74 0.44
N GLY A 528 58.81 -31.98 1.53
CA GLY A 528 60.05 -32.72 1.55
C GLY A 528 59.91 -34.04 2.33
N LYS A 529 59.90 -35.17 1.60
CA LYS A 529 60.05 -36.58 1.99
C LYS A 529 58.81 -37.25 2.60
#